data_3037d0ab1606c501c685d9638b5f6765
#
_entry.id   3037d0ab1606c501c685d9638b5f6765
#
_cell.length_a   1.000
_cell.length_b   1.000
_cell.length_c   1.000
_cell.angle_alpha   90.00
_cell.angle_beta   90.00
_cell.angle_gamma   90.00
#
_symmetry.space_group_name_H-M   'P 1'
#
loop_
_entity.id
_entity.type
_entity.pdbx_description
1 polymer ?
#
loop_
_entity_poly.entity_id
_entity_poly.type
_entity_poly.pdbx_seq_one_letter_code
_entity_poly.pdbx_strand_id
1 'polypeptide(L)'
;MIKNVTVTVIGEQRSNRDEEHVEPMELVTRGTLHEKDGVFYLKYDEYYEDIEKPAKNLLKYDDKGLDLTKKGAVSAVMSFRVGETREAFYATPMGTMDISILTEAYEMVRTDEGMAIVLVYIMDYGHNCLSFNVLRVSVSEE
;
A
#
# COMPACT_ATOMS: atom_id res chain seq x y z
N MET A 1 11.71 13.82 13.50
CA MET A 1 12.06 12.77 14.46
C MET A 1 11.61 11.42 13.91
N ILE A 2 12.47 10.42 13.98
CA ILE A 2 12.15 9.08 13.49
C ILE A 2 11.74 8.22 14.68
N LYS A 3 10.62 7.50 14.53
CA LYS A 3 10.09 6.63 15.59
C LYS A 3 10.06 5.19 15.09
N ASN A 4 10.30 4.27 16.00
CA ASN A 4 10.08 2.85 15.74
C ASN A 4 8.60 2.55 15.96
N VAL A 5 8.01 1.85 15.02
CA VAL A 5 6.56 1.58 15.00
C VAL A 5 6.29 0.12 14.64
N THR A 6 5.11 -0.33 15.05
CA THR A 6 4.54 -1.57 14.54
C THR A 6 3.61 -1.21 13.40
N VAL A 7 3.78 -1.88 12.27
CA VAL A 7 2.99 -1.67 11.06
C VAL A 7 2.12 -2.89 10.81
N THR A 8 0.82 -2.68 10.70
CA THR A 8 -0.12 -3.72 10.32
C THR A 8 -0.75 -3.35 9.00
N VAL A 9 -0.58 -4.20 8.00
CA VAL A 9 -1.13 -3.99 6.66
C VAL A 9 -2.15 -5.08 6.40
N ILE A 10 -3.38 -4.68 6.07
CA ILE A 10 -4.45 -5.61 5.74
C ILE A 10 -4.95 -5.26 4.34
N GLY A 11 -4.84 -6.22 3.43
CA GLY A 11 -5.28 -6.04 2.05
C GLY A 11 -6.41 -6.99 1.69
N GLU A 12 -7.42 -6.48 1.02
CA GLU A 12 -8.49 -7.28 0.44
C GLU A 12 -8.54 -7.01 -1.05
N GLN A 13 -8.62 -8.08 -1.85
CA GLN A 13 -8.67 -7.97 -3.30
C GLN A 13 -9.84 -8.78 -3.81
N ARG A 14 -10.65 -8.16 -4.68
CA ARG A 14 -11.80 -8.78 -5.30
C ARG A 14 -11.65 -8.71 -6.81
N SER A 15 -12.11 -9.75 -7.51
CA SER A 15 -12.15 -9.74 -8.97
C SER A 15 -13.41 -9.06 -9.51
N ASN A 16 -14.43 -8.89 -8.66
CA ASN A 16 -15.61 -8.07 -8.96
C ASN A 16 -16.18 -7.49 -7.65
N ARG A 17 -17.04 -6.47 -7.77
CA ARG A 17 -17.57 -5.77 -6.59
C ARG A 17 -18.51 -6.61 -5.74
N ASP A 18 -19.13 -7.63 -6.33
CA ASP A 18 -20.14 -8.44 -5.67
C ASP A 18 -19.57 -9.69 -4.98
N GLU A 19 -18.27 -9.88 -5.04
CA GLU A 19 -17.61 -11.01 -4.40
C GLU A 19 -17.72 -10.88 -2.89
N GLU A 20 -18.42 -11.84 -2.25
CA GLU A 20 -18.71 -11.79 -0.81
C GLU A 20 -17.62 -12.40 0.07
N HIS A 21 -16.97 -13.44 -0.42
CA HIS A 21 -15.94 -14.13 0.34
C HIS A 21 -14.56 -13.70 -0.11
N VAL A 22 -13.94 -12.85 0.71
CA VAL A 22 -12.58 -12.39 0.46
C VAL A 22 -11.74 -12.71 1.67
N GLU A 23 -10.67 -13.44 1.43
CA GLU A 23 -9.71 -13.74 2.47
C GLU A 23 -8.68 -12.61 2.51
N PRO A 24 -8.63 -11.83 3.61
CA PRO A 24 -7.68 -10.72 3.68
C PRO A 24 -6.25 -11.24 3.85
N MET A 25 -5.33 -10.50 3.27
CA MET A 25 -3.90 -10.71 3.54
C MET A 25 -3.50 -9.77 4.65
N GLU A 26 -2.80 -10.29 5.66
CA GLU A 26 -2.32 -9.50 6.78
C GLU A 26 -0.81 -9.62 6.93
N LEU A 27 -0.18 -8.48 7.10
CA LEU A 27 1.24 -8.39 7.42
C LEU A 27 1.39 -7.55 8.68
N VAL A 28 2.09 -8.10 9.69
CA VAL A 28 2.47 -7.35 10.88
C VAL A 28 3.98 -7.33 10.93
N THR A 29 4.56 -6.15 10.97
CA THR A 29 6.00 -5.99 10.93
C THR A 29 6.43 -4.74 11.69
N ARG A 30 7.73 -4.57 11.82
CA ARG A 30 8.31 -3.37 12.40
C ARG A 30 8.72 -2.42 11.29
N GLY A 31 8.62 -1.13 11.58
CA GLY A 31 9.03 -0.11 10.65
C GLY A 31 9.49 1.14 11.35
N THR A 32 9.75 2.16 10.57
CA THR A 32 10.10 3.49 11.07
C THR A 32 9.15 4.50 10.47
N LEU A 33 8.74 5.47 11.29
CA LEU A 33 7.88 6.55 10.87
C LEU A 33 8.58 7.87 11.09
N HIS A 34 8.62 8.71 10.08
CA HIS A 34 9.17 10.05 10.13
C HIS A 34 8.12 11.04 9.63
N GLU A 35 7.90 12.10 10.39
CA GLU A 35 7.02 13.20 9.99
C GLU A 35 7.84 14.43 9.71
N LYS A 36 7.59 15.09 8.57
CA LYS A 36 8.23 16.34 8.20
C LYS A 36 7.23 17.22 7.47
N ASP A 37 6.94 18.39 8.02
CA ASP A 37 6.05 19.39 7.40
C ASP A 37 4.66 18.84 7.02
N GLY A 38 4.12 17.98 7.88
CA GLY A 38 2.79 17.38 7.65
C GLY A 38 2.78 16.19 6.73
N VAL A 39 3.94 15.75 6.27
CA VAL A 39 4.07 14.58 5.41
C VAL A 39 4.71 13.44 6.21
N PHE A 40 4.15 12.25 6.08
CA PHE A 40 4.63 11.07 6.78
C PHE A 40 5.41 10.16 5.83
N TYR A 41 6.50 9.61 6.34
CA TYR A 41 7.35 8.66 5.62
C TYR A 41 7.42 7.38 6.45
N LEU A 42 6.72 6.35 6.00
CA LEU A 42 6.68 5.05 6.66
C LEU A 42 7.52 4.06 5.87
N LYS A 43 8.50 3.44 6.54
CA LYS A 43 9.38 2.44 5.92
C LYS A 43 9.23 1.11 6.63
N TYR A 44 9.08 0.05 5.87
CA TYR A 44 9.06 -1.32 6.40
C TYR A 44 9.47 -2.33 5.34
N ASP A 45 9.92 -3.49 5.79
CA ASP A 45 10.30 -4.59 4.90
C ASP A 45 9.14 -5.58 4.77
N GLU A 46 8.93 -6.07 3.57
CA GLU A 46 7.94 -7.09 3.27
C GLU A 46 8.65 -8.34 2.76
N TYR A 47 8.36 -9.48 3.40
CA TYR A 47 9.00 -10.75 3.07
C TYR A 47 8.04 -11.62 2.28
N TYR A 48 8.54 -12.24 1.22
CA TYR A 48 7.78 -13.14 0.36
C TYR A 48 8.29 -14.56 0.53
N GLU A 49 7.40 -15.55 0.37
CA GLU A 49 7.79 -16.95 0.37
C GLU A 49 8.76 -17.22 -0.79
N ASP A 50 9.74 -18.06 -0.55
CA ASP A 50 10.74 -18.52 -1.54
C ASP A 50 11.64 -17.40 -2.10
N ILE A 51 11.63 -16.22 -1.48
CA ILE A 51 12.52 -15.12 -1.87
C ILE A 51 13.33 -14.70 -0.65
N GLU A 52 14.67 -14.79 -0.77
CA GLU A 52 15.57 -14.52 0.36
C GLU A 52 15.59 -13.06 0.81
N LYS A 53 15.52 -12.15 -0.14
CA LYS A 53 15.61 -10.72 0.17
C LYS A 53 14.22 -10.09 0.24
N PRO A 54 13.96 -9.25 1.25
CA PRO A 54 12.69 -8.57 1.32
C PRO A 54 12.56 -7.49 0.26
N ALA A 55 11.32 -7.08 0.00
CA ALA A 55 11.05 -5.84 -0.67
C ALA A 55 11.01 -4.73 0.38
N LYS A 56 11.66 -3.61 0.08
CA LYS A 56 11.64 -2.44 0.95
C LYS A 56 10.53 -1.52 0.52
N ASN A 57 9.63 -1.24 1.44
CA ASN A 57 8.48 -0.37 1.19
C ASN A 57 8.69 1.00 1.81
N LEU A 58 8.35 2.03 1.03
CA LEU A 58 8.28 3.40 1.51
C LEU A 58 6.90 3.95 1.16
N LEU A 59 6.15 4.33 2.19
CA LEU A 59 4.87 5.02 2.02
C LEU A 59 5.09 6.48 2.39
N LYS A 60 4.88 7.37 1.42
CA LYS A 60 4.90 8.81 1.65
C LYS A 60 3.46 9.29 1.54
N TYR A 61 2.94 9.86 2.62
CA TYR A 61 1.51 10.20 2.64
C TYR A 61 1.21 11.42 3.49
N ASP A 62 0.09 12.03 3.18
CA ASP A 62 -0.52 13.10 3.94
C ASP A 62 -2.04 12.95 3.89
N ASP A 63 -2.80 13.98 4.24
CA ASP A 63 -4.25 13.93 4.20
C ASP A 63 -4.84 13.90 2.79
N LYS A 64 -4.05 14.12 1.76
CA LYS A 64 -4.50 14.20 0.37
C LYS A 64 -4.27 12.92 -0.43
N GLY A 65 -3.33 12.09 -0.02
CA GLY A 65 -3.03 10.88 -0.76
C GLY A 65 -1.76 10.19 -0.30
N LEU A 66 -1.39 9.16 -1.04
CA LEU A 66 -0.30 8.27 -0.68
C LEU A 66 0.50 7.88 -1.92
N ASP A 67 1.81 7.88 -1.78
CA ASP A 67 2.73 7.34 -2.78
C ASP A 67 3.45 6.14 -2.17
N LEU A 68 3.39 5.02 -2.86
CA LEU A 68 4.05 3.78 -2.44
C LEU A 68 5.21 3.49 -3.38
N THR A 69 6.39 3.32 -2.81
CA THR A 69 7.57 2.86 -3.54
C THR A 69 8.02 1.52 -2.95
N LYS A 70 8.17 0.54 -3.81
CA LYS A 70 8.59 -0.81 -3.44
C LYS A 70 9.87 -1.12 -4.20
N LYS A 71 10.90 -1.60 -3.49
CA LYS A 71 12.20 -1.94 -4.10
C LYS A 71 12.69 -3.28 -3.58
N GLY A 72 13.21 -4.11 -4.48
CA GLY A 72 13.78 -5.41 -4.15
C GLY A 72 13.26 -6.48 -5.07
N ALA A 73 12.89 -7.63 -4.51
CA ALA A 73 12.34 -8.75 -5.28
C ALA A 73 11.12 -8.32 -6.09
N VAL A 74 10.32 -7.41 -5.54
CA VAL A 74 9.23 -6.75 -6.25
C VAL A 74 9.55 -5.26 -6.25
N SER A 75 9.45 -4.62 -7.41
CA SER A 75 9.68 -3.19 -7.55
C SER A 75 8.43 -2.54 -8.14
N ALA A 76 7.98 -1.45 -7.53
CA ALA A 76 6.79 -0.75 -7.97
C ALA A 76 6.81 0.69 -7.48
N VAL A 77 6.18 1.58 -8.24
CA VAL A 77 5.90 2.96 -7.83
C VAL A 77 4.42 3.19 -8.13
N MET A 78 3.66 3.46 -7.09
CA MET A 78 2.21 3.65 -7.19
C MET A 78 1.82 4.95 -6.50
N SER A 79 0.94 5.71 -7.14
CA SER A 79 0.45 6.96 -6.59
C SER A 79 -1.07 6.91 -6.49
N PHE A 80 -1.59 7.32 -5.34
CA PHE A 80 -3.01 7.24 -5.03
C PHE A 80 -3.55 8.64 -4.70
N ARG A 81 -4.43 9.13 -5.56
CA ARG A 81 -5.13 10.41 -5.39
C ARG A 81 -6.59 10.21 -5.78
N VAL A 82 -7.51 10.54 -4.88
CA VAL A 82 -8.95 10.30 -5.07
C VAL A 82 -9.44 10.94 -6.36
N GLY A 83 -10.15 10.14 -7.17
CA GLY A 83 -10.71 10.58 -8.43
C GLY A 83 -9.75 10.63 -9.60
N GLU A 84 -8.47 10.30 -9.39
CA GLU A 84 -7.47 10.31 -10.44
C GLU A 84 -7.06 8.90 -10.83
N THR A 85 -6.78 8.73 -12.12
CA THR A 85 -6.19 7.50 -12.65
C THR A 85 -4.71 7.74 -12.89
N ARG A 86 -3.87 6.91 -12.28
CA ARG A 86 -2.42 7.00 -12.39
C ARG A 86 -1.84 5.71 -12.95
N GLU A 87 -0.91 5.88 -13.89
CA GLU A 87 -0.17 4.74 -14.42
C GLU A 87 0.89 4.30 -13.41
N ALA A 88 1.09 3.00 -13.30
CA ALA A 88 2.08 2.42 -12.41
C ALA A 88 2.80 1.28 -13.12
N PHE A 89 4.02 1.03 -12.66
CA PHE A 89 4.88 0.03 -13.21
C PHE A 89 5.17 -0.99 -12.10
N TYR A 90 4.94 -2.27 -12.39
CA TYR A 90 5.08 -3.33 -11.41
C TYR A 90 6.04 -4.40 -11.95
N ALA A 91 7.20 -4.54 -11.34
CA ALA A 91 8.21 -5.51 -11.75
C ALA A 91 8.34 -6.61 -10.72
N THR A 92 8.25 -7.85 -11.17
CA THR A 92 8.42 -9.05 -10.34
C THR A 92 9.47 -9.95 -10.98
N PRO A 93 9.97 -10.98 -10.27
CA PRO A 93 10.86 -11.96 -10.88
C PRO A 93 10.24 -12.67 -12.10
N MET A 94 8.90 -12.68 -12.19
CA MET A 94 8.18 -13.33 -13.29
C MET A 94 7.96 -12.40 -14.49
N GLY A 95 8.31 -11.13 -14.37
CA GLY A 95 8.15 -10.16 -15.45
C GLY A 95 7.62 -8.83 -14.95
N THR A 96 7.38 -7.93 -15.89
CA THR A 96 6.99 -6.55 -15.64
C THR A 96 5.60 -6.29 -16.20
N MET A 97 4.78 -5.53 -15.46
CA MET A 97 3.43 -5.16 -15.88
C MET A 97 3.25 -3.65 -15.80
N ASP A 98 2.55 -3.10 -16.80
CA ASP A 98 2.00 -1.76 -16.71
C ASP A 98 0.58 -1.86 -16.18
N ILE A 99 0.26 -1.09 -15.16
CA ILE A 99 -1.07 -1.08 -14.56
C ILE A 99 -1.57 0.35 -14.43
N SER A 100 -2.89 0.51 -14.47
CA SER A 100 -3.53 1.78 -14.18
C SER A 100 -4.25 1.68 -12.85
N ILE A 101 -4.17 2.72 -12.04
CA ILE A 101 -4.78 2.75 -10.70
C ILE A 101 -5.76 3.91 -10.63
N LEU A 102 -7.02 3.60 -10.36
CA LEU A 102 -8.04 4.59 -10.05
C LEU A 102 -8.32 4.53 -8.56
N THR A 103 -8.04 5.62 -7.85
CA THR A 103 -8.30 5.72 -6.41
C THR A 103 -9.71 6.22 -6.18
N GLU A 104 -10.52 5.43 -5.47
CA GLU A 104 -11.92 5.75 -5.19
C GLU A 104 -12.09 6.45 -3.84
N ALA A 105 -11.30 6.05 -2.84
CA ALA A 105 -11.38 6.65 -1.52
C ALA A 105 -10.03 6.59 -0.82
N TYR A 106 -9.78 7.56 0.02
CA TYR A 106 -8.58 7.63 0.84
C TYR A 106 -8.91 8.37 2.14
N GLU A 107 -8.54 7.78 3.26
CA GLU A 107 -8.74 8.39 4.58
C GLU A 107 -7.52 8.16 5.45
N MET A 108 -7.07 9.23 6.11
CA MET A 108 -6.01 9.17 7.11
C MET A 108 -6.58 9.61 8.44
N VAL A 109 -6.50 8.74 9.45
CA VAL A 109 -7.06 9.01 10.79
C VAL A 109 -5.96 8.90 11.82
N ARG A 110 -5.84 9.90 12.68
CA ARG A 110 -4.94 9.84 13.83
C ARG A 110 -5.69 9.23 15.00
N THR A 111 -5.02 8.35 15.73
CA THR A 111 -5.55 7.71 16.93
C THR A 111 -4.62 7.99 18.10
N ASP A 112 -5.05 7.67 19.32
CA ASP A 112 -4.20 7.82 20.50
C ASP A 112 -2.94 6.95 20.44
N GLU A 113 -3.02 5.82 19.73
CA GLU A 113 -1.91 4.87 19.62
C GLU A 113 -1.03 5.12 18.40
N GLY A 114 -1.51 5.91 17.45
CA GLY A 114 -0.78 6.17 16.22
C GLY A 114 -1.68 6.71 15.12
N MET A 115 -1.73 6.01 14.00
CA MET A 115 -2.56 6.42 12.88
C MET A 115 -3.01 5.23 12.05
N ALA A 116 -4.05 5.45 11.27
CA ALA A 116 -4.57 4.45 10.35
C ALA A 116 -4.87 5.09 9.00
N ILE A 117 -4.64 4.35 7.94
CA ILE A 117 -4.92 4.75 6.56
C ILE A 117 -5.84 3.71 5.95
N VAL A 118 -6.88 4.18 5.27
CA VAL A 118 -7.75 3.32 4.46
C VAL A 118 -7.72 3.83 3.03
N LEU A 119 -7.45 2.92 2.11
CA LEU A 119 -7.32 3.21 0.68
C LEU A 119 -8.18 2.23 -0.10
N VAL A 120 -9.03 2.77 -0.98
CA VAL A 120 -9.90 1.97 -1.86
C VAL A 120 -9.55 2.33 -3.29
N TYR A 121 -9.19 1.33 -4.09
CA TYR A 121 -8.74 1.57 -5.44
C TYR A 121 -9.01 0.40 -6.37
N ILE A 122 -9.06 0.72 -7.67
CA ILE A 122 -9.23 -0.25 -8.74
C ILE A 122 -7.91 -0.32 -9.51
N MET A 123 -7.41 -1.53 -9.72
CA MET A 123 -6.27 -1.76 -10.59
C MET A 123 -6.75 -2.34 -11.91
N ASP A 124 -6.27 -1.76 -13.00
CA ASP A 124 -6.53 -2.24 -14.35
C ASP A 124 -5.24 -2.80 -14.93
N TYR A 125 -5.24 -4.10 -15.18
CA TYR A 125 -4.09 -4.82 -15.74
C TYR A 125 -4.14 -4.92 -17.27
N GLY A 126 -5.15 -4.30 -17.89
CA GLY A 126 -5.41 -4.44 -19.31
C GLY A 126 -6.26 -5.65 -19.66
N HIS A 127 -6.73 -5.71 -20.90
CA HIS A 127 -7.56 -6.83 -21.40
C HIS A 127 -8.82 -7.10 -20.56
N ASN A 128 -9.44 -6.04 -20.04
CA ASN A 128 -10.61 -6.10 -19.15
C ASN A 128 -10.35 -6.86 -17.84
N CYS A 129 -9.09 -6.93 -17.44
CA CYS A 129 -8.71 -7.56 -16.18
C CYS A 129 -8.61 -6.49 -15.11
N LEU A 130 -9.54 -6.49 -14.17
CA LEU A 130 -9.62 -5.51 -13.07
C LEU A 130 -9.52 -6.20 -11.72
N SER A 131 -9.01 -5.48 -10.74
CA SER A 131 -9.15 -5.88 -9.34
C SER A 131 -9.66 -4.70 -8.52
N PHE A 132 -10.48 -5.01 -7.52
CA PHE A 132 -11.06 -4.04 -6.59
C PHE A 132 -10.41 -4.24 -5.23
N ASN A 133 -9.75 -3.22 -4.74
CA ASN A 133 -8.82 -3.35 -3.62
C ASN A 133 -9.16 -2.43 -2.47
N VAL A 134 -9.04 -2.96 -1.26
CA VAL A 134 -9.08 -2.17 -0.02
C VAL A 134 -7.78 -2.45 0.72
N LEU A 135 -7.06 -1.40 1.06
CA LEU A 135 -5.82 -1.49 1.82
C LEU A 135 -5.97 -0.70 3.11
N ARG A 136 -5.69 -1.36 4.24
CA ARG A 136 -5.67 -0.72 5.56
C ARG A 136 -4.27 -0.82 6.12
N VAL A 137 -3.74 0.32 6.53
CA VAL A 137 -2.41 0.38 7.16
C VAL A 137 -2.60 1.02 8.52
N SER A 138 -2.22 0.30 9.57
CA SER A 138 -2.25 0.81 10.94
C SER A 138 -0.82 0.94 11.45
N VAL A 139 -0.52 2.07 12.07
CA VAL A 139 0.80 2.35 12.62
C VAL A 139 0.66 2.68 14.08
N SER A 140 1.36 1.95 14.94
CA SER A 140 1.37 2.22 16.37
C SER A 140 2.80 2.33 16.89
N GLU A 141 3.01 3.22 17.86
CA GLU A 141 4.33 3.38 18.48
C GLU A 141 4.68 2.16 19.32
N GLU A 142 5.94 1.79 19.28
CA GLU A 142 6.48 0.74 20.15
C GLU A 142 6.84 1.28 21.53
#